data_ba4bccc38b9baebb18c732564634c350
#
_entry.id   ba4bccc38b9baebb18c732564634c350
#
_cell.length_a   1.000
_cell.length_b   1.000
_cell.length_c   1.000
_cell.angle_alpha   90.00
_cell.angle_beta   90.00
_cell.angle_gamma   90.00
#
_symmetry.space_group_name_H-M   'P 1'
#
loop_
_entity.id
_entity.type
_entity.pdbx_description
1 polymer ?
#
loop_
_entity_poly.entity_id
_entity_poly.type
_entity_poly.pdbx_seq_one_letter_code
_entity_poly.pdbx_strand_id
1 'polypeptide(L)'
;SNLVRLNLPYPMKLSWEKQTIIRSILVHPCLKKQLENVLFSVKENYSADQIENLGLNLFGGTYNYRQMRGGSEWSRHSWAIAIDFDPERNQLKWGKQKALIDNPEYDKFRDAMRANGFISLGELYNYDWMHFEASYELLYGLKY
;
A
#
# COMPACT_ATOMS: atom_id res chain seq x y z
N SER A 1 4.73 7.70 19.61
CA SER A 1 3.79 6.88 18.90
C SER A 1 4.24 5.43 18.92
N ASN A 2 3.30 4.53 18.75
CA ASN A 2 3.51 3.11 18.98
C ASN A 2 3.67 2.31 17.70
N LEU A 3 4.38 2.85 16.73
CA LEU A 3 4.62 2.14 15.47
C LEU A 3 5.49 0.91 15.73
N VAL A 4 5.22 -0.15 15.00
CA VAL A 4 5.98 -1.38 15.11
C VAL A 4 6.67 -1.69 13.78
N ARG A 5 7.75 -2.46 13.86
CA ARG A 5 8.52 -2.83 12.69
C ARG A 5 7.93 -4.08 12.04
N LEU A 6 7.70 -3.97 10.74
CA LEU A 6 7.28 -5.09 9.91
C LEU A 6 8.46 -5.47 9.02
N ASN A 7 8.92 -6.72 9.13
CA ASN A 7 9.96 -7.23 8.27
C ASN A 7 9.36 -7.66 6.94
N LEU A 8 9.92 -7.15 5.85
CA LEU A 8 9.38 -7.41 4.52
C LEU A 8 9.78 -8.81 4.05
N PRO A 9 8.84 -9.59 3.48
CA PRO A 9 9.18 -10.92 2.96
C PRO A 9 10.01 -10.87 1.68
N TYR A 10 10.07 -9.72 1.04
CA TYR A 10 11.00 -9.46 -0.07
C TYR A 10 11.48 -8.02 0.04
N PRO A 11 12.69 -7.72 -0.45
CA PRO A 11 13.21 -6.36 -0.34
C PRO A 11 12.42 -5.39 -1.23
N MET A 12 12.28 -4.17 -0.76
CA MET A 12 11.62 -3.11 -1.51
C MET A 12 12.59 -1.96 -1.73
N LYS A 13 12.23 -1.07 -2.64
CA LYS A 13 12.98 0.14 -2.95
C LYS A 13 12.12 1.33 -2.60
N LEU A 14 12.74 2.40 -2.13
CA LEU A 14 12.04 3.66 -1.94
C LEU A 14 11.68 4.24 -3.31
N SER A 15 10.41 4.56 -3.53
CA SER A 15 9.97 5.05 -4.83
C SER A 15 10.62 6.38 -5.21
N TRP A 16 10.96 7.19 -4.21
CA TRP A 16 11.60 8.49 -4.42
C TRP A 16 13.13 8.43 -4.43
N GLU A 17 13.69 7.26 -4.14
CA GLU A 17 15.13 7.03 -4.14
C GLU A 17 15.37 5.55 -4.43
N LYS A 18 15.25 5.17 -5.68
CA LYS A 18 15.18 3.75 -6.10
C LYS A 18 16.46 2.98 -5.87
N GLN A 19 17.55 3.64 -5.52
CA GLN A 19 18.80 2.97 -5.17
C GLN A 19 18.81 2.49 -3.72
N THR A 20 17.90 3.00 -2.90
CA THR A 20 17.81 2.63 -1.48
C THR A 20 16.90 1.43 -1.34
N ILE A 21 17.47 0.33 -0.88
CA ILE A 21 16.74 -0.91 -0.63
C ILE A 21 16.41 -0.98 0.85
N ILE A 22 15.14 -1.28 1.16
CA ILE A 22 14.69 -1.44 2.54
C ILE A 22 14.20 -2.86 2.75
N ARG A 23 14.35 -3.35 3.98
CA ARG A 23 13.94 -4.70 4.36
C ARG A 23 12.89 -4.70 5.47
N SER A 24 12.55 -3.52 5.97
CA SER A 24 11.51 -3.37 6.99
C SER A 24 10.88 -2.01 6.87
N ILE A 25 9.66 -1.89 7.39
CA ILE A 25 8.94 -0.62 7.45
C ILE A 25 8.28 -0.50 8.81
N LEU A 26 7.92 0.72 9.19
CA LEU A 26 7.19 0.98 10.43
C LEU A 26 5.72 1.16 10.10
N VAL A 27 4.86 0.44 10.82
CA VAL A 27 3.42 0.49 10.59
C VAL A 27 2.69 0.54 11.93
N HIS A 28 1.44 0.97 11.89
CA HIS A 28 0.57 0.88 13.03
C HIS A 28 0.39 -0.60 13.41
N PRO A 29 0.39 -0.95 14.72
CA PRO A 29 0.31 -2.36 15.13
C PRO A 29 -0.86 -3.12 14.52
N CYS A 30 -2.01 -2.48 14.31
CA CYS A 30 -3.17 -3.17 13.76
C CYS A 30 -2.98 -3.59 12.30
N LEU A 31 -2.00 -3.03 11.60
CA LEU A 31 -1.75 -3.39 10.20
C LEU A 31 -0.72 -4.48 10.03
N LYS A 32 0.11 -4.72 11.05
CA LYS A 32 1.30 -5.53 10.86
C LYS A 32 0.98 -6.90 10.27
N LYS A 33 0.10 -7.64 10.93
CA LYS A 33 -0.20 -9.00 10.49
C LYS A 33 -0.87 -9.02 9.11
N GLN A 34 -1.82 -8.13 8.91
CA GLN A 34 -2.57 -8.11 7.66
C GLN A 34 -1.69 -7.70 6.49
N LEU A 35 -0.83 -6.72 6.69
CA LEU A 35 0.08 -6.30 5.63
C LEU A 35 1.13 -7.38 5.36
N GLU A 36 1.62 -8.07 6.39
CA GLU A 36 2.50 -9.22 6.18
C GLU A 36 1.83 -10.27 5.31
N ASN A 37 0.56 -10.58 5.57
CA ASN A 37 -0.18 -11.55 4.78
C ASN A 37 -0.27 -11.15 3.32
N VAL A 38 -0.53 -9.86 3.05
CA VAL A 38 -0.58 -9.35 1.69
C VAL A 38 0.77 -9.55 0.99
N LEU A 39 1.85 -9.15 1.65
CA LEU A 39 3.18 -9.20 1.03
C LEU A 39 3.66 -10.64 0.84
N PHE A 40 3.32 -11.55 1.75
CA PHE A 40 3.58 -12.97 1.54
C PHE A 40 2.78 -13.52 0.37
N SER A 41 1.52 -13.11 0.22
CA SER A 41 0.69 -13.50 -0.91
C SER A 41 1.31 -13.03 -2.23
N VAL A 42 1.83 -11.81 -2.26
CA VAL A 42 2.53 -11.28 -3.43
C VAL A 42 3.75 -12.16 -3.75
N LYS A 43 4.54 -12.48 -2.73
CA LYS A 43 5.73 -13.31 -2.92
C LYS A 43 5.39 -14.69 -3.46
N GLU A 44 4.25 -15.26 -3.04
CA GLU A 44 3.83 -16.58 -3.49
C GLU A 44 3.21 -16.58 -4.88
N ASN A 45 2.53 -15.51 -5.26
CA ASN A 45 1.76 -15.47 -6.50
C ASN A 45 2.46 -14.77 -7.65
N TYR A 46 3.57 -14.10 -7.39
CA TYR A 46 4.33 -13.36 -8.40
C TYR A 46 5.79 -13.78 -8.34
N SER A 47 6.41 -13.92 -9.50
CA SER A 47 7.85 -14.17 -9.54
C SER A 47 8.61 -12.90 -9.17
N ALA A 48 9.91 -13.03 -8.88
CA ALA A 48 10.74 -11.86 -8.58
C ALA A 48 10.73 -10.86 -9.73
N ASP A 49 10.77 -11.36 -10.97
CA ASP A 49 10.71 -10.48 -12.15
C ASP A 49 9.37 -9.78 -12.26
N GLN A 50 8.28 -10.47 -11.97
CA GLN A 50 6.95 -9.85 -11.99
C GLN A 50 6.83 -8.78 -10.92
N ILE A 51 7.33 -9.05 -9.72
CA ILE A 51 7.32 -8.06 -8.63
C ILE A 51 8.06 -6.81 -9.06
N GLU A 52 9.24 -6.98 -9.68
CA GLU A 52 10.02 -5.87 -10.18
C GLU A 52 9.29 -5.11 -11.28
N ASN A 53 8.80 -5.82 -12.28
CA ASN A 53 8.14 -5.20 -13.45
C ASN A 53 6.83 -4.50 -13.07
N LEU A 54 6.08 -5.06 -12.14
CA LEU A 54 4.81 -4.49 -11.69
C LEU A 54 4.98 -3.42 -10.59
N GLY A 55 6.21 -3.21 -10.13
CA GLY A 55 6.48 -2.20 -9.10
C GLY A 55 5.90 -2.56 -7.74
N LEU A 56 5.65 -3.83 -7.47
CA LEU A 56 5.14 -4.27 -6.17
C LEU A 56 6.24 -4.23 -5.11
N ASN A 57 7.47 -3.92 -5.51
CA ASN A 57 8.59 -3.67 -4.62
C ASN A 57 8.93 -2.18 -4.54
N LEU A 58 8.08 -1.29 -5.05
CA LEU A 58 8.29 0.15 -4.97
C LEU A 58 7.43 0.72 -3.86
N PHE A 59 8.10 1.03 -2.76
CA PHE A 59 7.45 1.53 -1.55
C PHE A 59 7.24 3.03 -1.64
N GLY A 60 5.99 3.48 -1.54
CA GLY A 60 5.63 4.89 -1.64
C GLY A 60 5.38 5.57 -0.29
N GLY A 61 5.56 4.83 0.81
CA GLY A 61 5.42 5.38 2.14
C GLY A 61 4.24 4.80 2.91
N THR A 62 4.40 4.70 4.25
CA THR A 62 3.33 4.30 5.15
C THR A 62 3.08 5.38 6.20
N TYR A 63 4.08 6.16 6.52
CA TYR A 63 3.99 7.18 7.54
C TYR A 63 4.35 8.52 6.95
N ASN A 64 3.42 9.47 7.00
CA ASN A 64 3.64 10.79 6.45
C ASN A 64 2.81 11.80 7.23
N TYR A 65 3.48 12.61 8.01
CA TYR A 65 2.86 13.60 8.88
C TYR A 65 2.53 14.84 8.05
N ARG A 66 1.34 14.87 7.51
CA ARG A 66 0.88 16.00 6.68
C ARG A 66 -0.63 16.07 6.68
N GLN A 67 -1.16 17.24 6.42
CA GLN A 67 -2.59 17.42 6.21
C GLN A 67 -2.98 16.87 4.84
N MET A 68 -4.24 16.49 4.71
CA MET A 68 -4.76 16.09 3.41
C MET A 68 -4.67 17.27 2.45
N ARG A 69 -4.38 16.95 1.21
CA ARG A 69 -4.19 17.96 0.18
C ARG A 69 -5.47 18.78 0.01
N GLY A 70 -5.35 20.11 0.18
CA GLY A 70 -6.47 21.02 0.02
C GLY A 70 -7.43 21.05 1.18
N GLY A 71 -7.13 20.37 2.30
CA GLY A 71 -8.01 20.32 3.45
C GLY A 71 -7.29 20.64 4.76
N SER A 72 -8.06 20.67 5.81
CA SER A 72 -7.52 20.90 7.17
C SER A 72 -7.34 19.59 7.94
N GLU A 73 -7.79 18.47 7.39
CA GLU A 73 -7.69 17.18 8.06
C GLU A 73 -6.34 16.54 7.79
N TRP A 74 -5.85 15.77 8.77
CA TRP A 74 -4.62 15.03 8.62
C TRP A 74 -4.82 13.86 7.68
N SER A 75 -3.82 13.60 6.82
CA SER A 75 -3.80 12.42 5.97
C SER A 75 -3.77 11.16 6.84
N ARG A 76 -4.37 10.07 6.35
CA ARG A 76 -4.32 8.79 7.04
C ARG A 76 -2.90 8.24 7.14
N HIS A 77 -1.99 8.68 6.28
CA HIS A 77 -0.57 8.35 6.39
C HIS A 77 0.06 8.89 7.68
N SER A 78 -0.52 9.93 8.28
CA SER A 78 -0.02 10.47 9.54
C SER A 78 -0.01 9.43 10.64
N TRP A 79 -0.87 8.43 10.54
CA TRP A 79 -1.02 7.40 11.54
C TRP A 79 -0.43 6.07 11.09
N ALA A 80 0.20 6.03 9.93
CA ALA A 80 0.77 4.81 9.32
C ALA A 80 -0.28 3.69 9.17
N ILE A 81 -1.51 4.08 8.82
CA ILE A 81 -2.62 3.14 8.57
C ILE A 81 -2.87 2.95 7.09
N ALA A 82 -2.01 3.49 6.26
CA ALA A 82 -2.11 3.41 4.81
C ALA A 82 -0.74 3.12 4.21
N ILE A 83 -0.71 2.62 2.99
CA ILE A 83 0.52 2.36 2.26
C ILE A 83 0.32 2.70 0.79
N ASP A 84 1.33 3.32 0.18
CA ASP A 84 1.37 3.60 -1.24
C ASP A 84 2.35 2.69 -1.95
N PHE A 85 1.98 2.25 -3.16
CA PHE A 85 2.84 1.47 -4.04
C PHE A 85 3.03 2.20 -5.34
N ASP A 86 4.29 2.30 -5.80
CA ASP A 86 4.65 2.80 -7.13
C ASP A 86 3.90 4.07 -7.53
N PRO A 87 4.07 5.16 -6.76
CA PRO A 87 3.33 6.39 -7.04
C PRO A 87 3.63 7.01 -8.40
N GLU A 88 4.82 6.80 -8.94
CA GLU A 88 5.21 7.39 -10.22
C GLU A 88 4.33 6.89 -11.37
N ARG A 89 4.02 5.60 -11.38
CA ARG A 89 3.21 5.00 -12.44
C ARG A 89 1.73 4.89 -12.06
N ASN A 90 1.35 5.41 -10.88
CA ASN A 90 -0.01 5.41 -10.38
C ASN A 90 -0.30 6.75 -9.72
N GLN A 91 -0.05 7.83 -10.45
CA GLN A 91 -0.12 9.17 -9.89
C GLN A 91 -1.53 9.50 -9.39
N LEU A 92 -1.58 10.37 -8.40
CA LEU A 92 -2.80 10.68 -7.65
C LEU A 92 -4.04 10.85 -8.51
N LYS A 93 -3.92 11.60 -9.60
CA LYS A 93 -5.08 11.93 -10.45
C LYS A 93 -5.32 10.95 -11.58
N TRP A 94 -4.51 9.91 -11.68
CA TRP A 94 -4.65 8.94 -12.78
C TRP A 94 -5.76 7.95 -12.49
N GLY A 95 -6.68 7.79 -13.43
CA GLY A 95 -7.73 6.81 -13.36
C GLY A 95 -7.40 5.53 -14.09
N LYS A 96 -8.42 4.72 -14.37
CA LYS A 96 -8.30 3.37 -14.94
C LYS A 96 -7.54 3.28 -16.24
N GLN A 97 -7.56 4.32 -17.06
CA GLN A 97 -6.91 4.25 -18.36
C GLN A 97 -5.42 4.50 -18.29
N LYS A 98 -4.91 4.92 -17.13
CA LYS A 98 -3.53 5.36 -17.02
C LYS A 98 -2.77 4.72 -15.84
N ALA A 99 -3.44 4.54 -14.71
CA ALA A 99 -2.80 3.91 -13.55
C ALA A 99 -2.58 2.42 -13.83
N LEU A 100 -1.38 1.92 -13.51
CA LEU A 100 -1.06 0.52 -13.77
C LEU A 100 -1.78 -0.45 -12.84
N ILE A 101 -1.98 -0.07 -11.59
CA ILE A 101 -2.56 -0.98 -10.58
C ILE A 101 -3.98 -1.41 -10.91
N ASP A 102 -4.65 -0.72 -11.83
CA ASP A 102 -5.96 -1.15 -12.31
C ASP A 102 -5.88 -2.37 -13.26
N ASN A 103 -4.73 -2.62 -13.86
CA ASN A 103 -4.59 -3.68 -14.86
C ASN A 103 -4.82 -5.08 -14.27
N PRO A 104 -5.31 -6.05 -15.10
CA PRO A 104 -5.58 -7.41 -14.64
C PRO A 104 -4.37 -8.12 -14.02
N GLU A 105 -3.17 -7.75 -14.42
CA GLU A 105 -1.95 -8.32 -13.86
C GLU A 105 -1.86 -8.11 -12.35
N TYR A 106 -2.55 -7.10 -11.82
CA TYR A 106 -2.55 -6.78 -10.39
C TYR A 106 -3.73 -7.40 -9.64
N ASP A 107 -4.55 -8.25 -10.30
CA ASP A 107 -5.75 -8.80 -9.67
C ASP A 107 -5.43 -9.53 -8.37
N LYS A 108 -4.42 -10.39 -8.36
CA LYS A 108 -4.07 -11.15 -7.16
C LYS A 108 -3.57 -10.24 -6.04
N PHE A 109 -2.86 -9.18 -6.39
CA PHE A 109 -2.41 -8.19 -5.43
C PHE A 109 -3.61 -7.44 -4.83
N ARG A 110 -4.52 -6.96 -5.66
CA ARG A 110 -5.71 -6.26 -5.17
C ARG A 110 -6.61 -7.16 -4.34
N ASP A 111 -6.75 -8.42 -4.76
CA ASP A 111 -7.54 -9.41 -4.02
C ASP A 111 -6.94 -9.65 -2.64
N ALA A 112 -5.62 -9.76 -2.55
CA ALA A 112 -4.92 -9.96 -1.27
C ALA A 112 -5.14 -8.76 -0.35
N MET A 113 -5.06 -7.55 -0.90
CA MET A 113 -5.33 -6.32 -0.13
C MET A 113 -6.75 -6.35 0.45
N ARG A 114 -7.73 -6.61 -0.41
CA ARG A 114 -9.13 -6.64 0.00
C ARG A 114 -9.38 -7.72 1.04
N ALA A 115 -8.82 -8.92 0.82
CA ALA A 115 -9.01 -10.03 1.74
C ALA A 115 -8.41 -9.78 3.12
N ASN A 116 -7.44 -8.89 3.20
CA ASN A 116 -6.77 -8.58 4.45
C ASN A 116 -7.24 -7.25 5.05
N GLY A 117 -8.35 -6.72 4.59
CA GLY A 117 -9.00 -5.57 5.23
C GLY A 117 -8.52 -4.19 4.74
N PHE A 118 -7.85 -4.14 3.60
CA PHE A 118 -7.44 -2.86 3.02
C PHE A 118 -8.43 -2.40 1.96
N ILE A 119 -8.58 -1.09 1.87
CA ILE A 119 -9.43 -0.44 0.89
C ILE A 119 -8.54 0.22 -0.15
N SER A 120 -8.82 -0.04 -1.43
CA SER A 120 -8.15 0.64 -2.54
C SER A 120 -8.92 1.91 -2.88
N LEU A 121 -8.25 3.06 -2.83
CA LEU A 121 -8.89 4.30 -3.24
C LEU A 121 -9.13 4.30 -4.76
N GLY A 122 -8.28 3.63 -5.52
CA GLY A 122 -8.50 3.48 -6.95
C GLY A 122 -9.79 2.74 -7.26
N GLU A 123 -10.04 1.64 -6.57
CA GLU A 123 -11.26 0.86 -6.78
C GLU A 123 -12.50 1.64 -6.38
N LEU A 124 -12.42 2.45 -5.33
CA LEU A 124 -13.57 3.21 -4.83
C LEU A 124 -13.83 4.46 -5.65
N TYR A 125 -12.80 5.21 -6.01
CA TYR A 125 -12.96 6.57 -6.54
C TYR A 125 -12.35 6.76 -7.92
N ASN A 126 -11.66 5.74 -8.45
CA ASN A 126 -10.96 5.79 -9.73
C ASN A 126 -9.91 6.91 -9.78
N TYR A 127 -9.27 7.16 -8.67
CA TYR A 127 -8.08 7.99 -8.57
C TYR A 127 -7.26 7.51 -7.38
N ASP A 128 -5.99 7.95 -7.28
CA ASP A 128 -5.10 7.55 -6.18
C ASP A 128 -4.95 6.03 -6.10
N TRP A 129 -4.72 5.42 -7.26
CA TRP A 129 -4.60 3.95 -7.34
C TRP A 129 -3.42 3.39 -6.57
N MET A 130 -2.41 4.24 -6.27
CA MET A 130 -1.26 3.82 -5.46
C MET A 130 -1.64 3.56 -4.00
N HIS A 131 -2.75 4.11 -3.53
CA HIS A 131 -3.08 4.24 -2.11
C HIS A 131 -4.02 3.13 -1.63
N PHE A 132 -3.58 2.42 -0.59
CA PHE A 132 -4.39 1.42 0.11
C PHE A 132 -4.41 1.78 1.59
N GLU A 133 -5.57 1.73 2.21
CA GLU A 133 -5.67 2.07 3.63
C GLU A 133 -6.52 1.05 4.37
N ALA A 134 -6.33 1.01 5.70
CA ALA A 134 -7.07 0.09 6.55
C ALA A 134 -8.56 0.41 6.51
N SER A 135 -9.38 -0.62 6.37
CA SER A 135 -10.82 -0.48 6.49
C SER A 135 -11.21 -0.16 7.93
N TYR A 136 -12.43 0.31 8.12
CA TYR A 136 -12.96 0.59 9.44
C TYR A 136 -12.91 -0.66 10.32
N GLU A 137 -13.28 -1.82 9.75
CA GLU A 137 -13.27 -3.09 10.46
C GLU A 137 -11.87 -3.47 10.91
N LEU A 138 -10.87 -3.27 10.05
CA LEU A 138 -9.50 -3.59 10.40
C LEU A 138 -9.00 -2.69 11.54
N LEU A 139 -9.28 -1.39 11.45
CA LEU A 139 -8.80 -0.43 12.44
C LEU A 139 -9.41 -0.65 13.82
N TYR A 140 -10.69 -0.93 13.87
CA TYR A 140 -11.42 -0.95 15.13
C TYR A 140 -11.83 -2.34 15.58
N GLY A 141 -11.55 -3.36 14.76
CA GLY A 141 -11.90 -4.73 15.08
C GLY A 141 -13.38 -4.96 15.23
N LEU A 142 -14.19 -4.14 14.58
CA LEU A 142 -15.64 -4.22 14.73
C LEU A 142 -16.18 -5.40 13.95
N LYS A 143 -17.06 -6.14 14.60
CA LYS A 143 -17.80 -7.24 13.99
C LYS A 143 -19.27 -6.95 14.20
N TYR A 144 -20.00 -7.02 13.14
CA TYR A 144 -21.43 -6.77 13.18
C TYR A 144 -22.21 -8.06 13.10
#